data_d3175a81469971eb656fad43511d94cb
#
_entry.id   d3175a81469971eb656fad43511d94cb
#
_cell.length_a   1.000
_cell.length_b   1.000
_cell.length_c   1.000
_cell.angle_alpha   90.00
_cell.angle_beta   90.00
_cell.angle_gamma   90.00
#
_symmetry.space_group_name_H-M   'P 1'
#
loop_
_entity.id
_entity.type
_entity.pdbx_description
1 polymer ?
#
loop_
_entity_poly.entity_id
_entity_poly.type
_entity_poly.pdbx_seq_one_letter_code
_entity_poly.pdbx_strand_id
1 'polypeptide(L)'
;MTQRNRASGWKHAKLSGHTNEACVKELLDTNIEYREKFLKRIGYGSDSIRLTSIGGLRETNVPSILGKKTKSKTDLKIFCNSGKTITVSIKKSLGGQVYFVRAELFIEVYEKHFGEKIPANVQRAIKLFWASADDAAEIIEKHGDKADAKSYDLQVRRKSLNATTLKAYDKNLYDEMLTWFTNHAYKLTKLAFTMGAAKDPKEWSEFVWYINLLGKNDTDEIFPIEDICDAAVKVARRETFYGDRNGGTTIQLPFGFVQWHQRQLQFHHSYYKICSLLEVL
;
A
#
# COMPACT_ATOMS: atom_id res chain seq x y z
N MET A 1 -32.25 7.11 -2.61
CA MET A 1 -30.83 6.81 -2.90
C MET A 1 -30.66 5.31 -3.02
N THR A 2 -30.46 4.79 -4.22
CA THR A 2 -30.25 3.37 -4.47
C THR A 2 -28.91 2.93 -3.86
N GLN A 3 -28.95 1.98 -2.96
CA GLN A 3 -27.78 1.40 -2.31
C GLN A 3 -26.88 0.75 -3.38
N ARG A 4 -25.72 1.33 -3.68
CA ARG A 4 -24.78 0.76 -4.66
C ARG A 4 -24.32 -0.63 -4.17
N ASN A 5 -24.53 -1.65 -4.98
CA ASN A 5 -24.01 -2.99 -4.75
C ASN A 5 -22.46 -2.91 -4.69
N ARG A 6 -21.85 -3.40 -3.59
CA ARG A 6 -20.39 -3.36 -3.38
C ARG A 6 -19.59 -4.02 -4.50
N ALA A 7 -20.09 -5.12 -5.06
CA ALA A 7 -19.43 -5.82 -6.16
C ALA A 7 -19.42 -4.99 -7.45
N SER A 8 -20.51 -4.28 -7.78
CA SER A 8 -20.59 -3.39 -8.94
C SER A 8 -19.72 -2.14 -8.74
N GLY A 9 -19.65 -1.60 -7.52
CA GLY A 9 -18.78 -0.48 -7.18
C GLY A 9 -17.31 -0.81 -7.35
N TRP A 10 -16.88 -1.97 -6.87
CA TRP A 10 -15.50 -2.45 -7.02
C TRP A 10 -15.11 -2.71 -8.47
N LYS A 11 -16.00 -3.37 -9.24
CA LYS A 11 -15.79 -3.59 -10.68
C LYS A 11 -15.67 -2.27 -11.45
N HIS A 12 -16.51 -1.30 -11.14
CA HIS A 12 -16.47 0.03 -11.76
C HIS A 12 -15.17 0.79 -11.41
N ALA A 13 -14.76 0.78 -10.16
CA ALA A 13 -13.51 1.43 -9.72
C ALA A 13 -12.29 0.82 -10.41
N LYS A 14 -12.23 -0.50 -10.52
CA LYS A 14 -11.16 -1.22 -11.22
C LYS A 14 -11.11 -0.88 -12.70
N LEU A 15 -12.24 -0.98 -13.41
CA LEU A 15 -12.30 -0.65 -14.84
C LEU A 15 -11.91 0.80 -15.11
N SER A 16 -12.34 1.74 -14.27
CA SER A 16 -11.99 3.15 -14.45
C SER A 16 -10.51 3.44 -14.12
N GLY A 17 -9.87 2.67 -13.24
CA GLY A 17 -8.43 2.73 -13.01
C GLY A 17 -7.65 2.38 -14.28
N HIS A 18 -7.95 1.23 -14.84
CA HIS A 18 -7.30 0.76 -16.05
C HIS A 18 -7.56 1.64 -17.30
N THR A 19 -8.76 2.21 -17.40
CA THR A 19 -9.04 3.20 -18.45
C THR A 19 -8.16 4.43 -18.30
N ASN A 20 -7.97 4.92 -17.07
CA ASN A 20 -7.09 6.04 -16.78
C ASN A 20 -5.62 5.72 -17.15
N GLU A 21 -5.14 4.54 -16.81
CA GLU A 21 -3.79 4.08 -17.19
C GLU A 21 -3.61 4.06 -18.72
N ALA A 22 -4.62 3.61 -19.46
CA ALA A 22 -4.62 3.62 -20.91
C ALA A 22 -4.58 5.04 -21.48
N CYS A 23 -5.35 5.98 -20.94
CA CYS A 23 -5.33 7.40 -21.33
C CYS A 23 -3.98 8.05 -21.03
N VAL A 24 -3.35 7.75 -19.90
CA VAL A 24 -2.00 8.25 -19.56
C VAL A 24 -0.96 7.73 -20.54
N LYS A 25 -1.04 6.44 -20.90
CA LYS A 25 -0.18 5.86 -21.94
C LYS A 25 -0.36 6.58 -23.29
N GLU A 26 -1.61 6.74 -23.73
CA GLU A 26 -1.94 7.42 -24.99
C GLU A 26 -1.42 8.86 -25.01
N LEU A 27 -1.57 9.60 -23.92
CA LEU A 27 -1.04 10.95 -23.76
C LEU A 27 0.48 10.98 -23.94
N LEU A 28 1.21 10.05 -23.33
CA LEU A 28 2.65 9.93 -23.50
C LEU A 28 3.05 9.45 -24.91
N ASP A 29 2.25 8.63 -25.59
CA ASP A 29 2.55 8.14 -26.92
C ASP A 29 2.32 9.19 -28.01
N THR A 30 1.34 10.07 -27.84
CA THR A 30 0.87 10.99 -28.87
C THR A 30 1.31 12.44 -28.70
N ASN A 31 1.63 12.88 -27.46
CA ASN A 31 1.95 14.27 -27.17
C ASN A 31 3.44 14.44 -26.82
N ILE A 32 4.22 14.96 -27.79
CA ILE A 32 5.68 15.12 -27.65
C ILE A 32 6.03 16.12 -26.54
N GLU A 33 5.35 17.26 -26.49
CA GLU A 33 5.59 18.29 -25.47
C GLU A 33 5.35 17.75 -24.07
N TYR A 34 4.29 16.95 -23.91
CA TYR A 34 3.98 16.32 -22.64
C TYR A 34 5.03 15.29 -22.22
N ARG A 35 5.58 14.50 -23.16
CA ARG A 35 6.72 13.59 -22.91
C ARG A 35 7.93 14.31 -22.35
N GLU A 36 8.33 15.41 -23.00
CA GLU A 36 9.48 16.20 -22.59
C GLU A 36 9.28 16.80 -21.20
N LYS A 37 8.10 17.36 -20.95
CA LYS A 37 7.71 17.87 -19.65
C LYS A 37 7.72 16.78 -18.57
N PHE A 38 7.18 15.60 -18.88
CA PHE A 38 7.19 14.44 -17.99
C PHE A 38 8.62 14.03 -17.64
N LEU A 39 9.48 13.79 -18.64
CA LEU A 39 10.87 13.38 -18.41
C LEU A 39 11.65 14.41 -17.59
N LYS A 40 11.44 15.70 -17.86
CA LYS A 40 12.06 16.79 -17.09
C LYS A 40 11.64 16.75 -15.60
N ARG A 41 10.36 16.50 -15.32
CA ARG A 41 9.83 16.42 -13.95
C ARG A 41 10.45 15.30 -13.13
N ILE A 42 10.81 14.19 -13.76
CA ILE A 42 11.40 13.02 -13.09
C ILE A 42 12.93 12.97 -13.20
N GLY A 43 13.57 14.04 -13.66
CA GLY A 43 15.04 14.15 -13.73
C GLY A 43 15.68 13.50 -14.97
N TYR A 44 14.90 13.12 -15.98
CA TYR A 44 15.38 12.50 -17.23
C TYR A 44 15.23 13.43 -18.44
N GLY A 45 15.27 14.74 -18.26
CA GLY A 45 15.01 15.74 -19.32
C GLY A 45 15.98 15.73 -20.49
N SER A 46 17.13 15.06 -20.38
CA SER A 46 18.08 14.84 -21.48
C SER A 46 17.80 13.58 -22.31
N ASP A 47 16.81 12.77 -21.94
CA ASP A 47 16.43 11.53 -22.61
C ASP A 47 15.16 11.72 -23.46
N SER A 48 14.79 10.69 -24.20
CA SER A 48 13.56 10.65 -24.98
C SER A 48 12.88 9.29 -24.88
N ILE A 49 11.56 9.28 -24.96
CA ILE A 49 10.75 8.07 -24.87
C ILE A 49 10.74 7.35 -26.22
N ARG A 50 11.22 6.11 -26.24
CA ARG A 50 11.16 5.22 -27.41
C ARG A 50 9.81 4.50 -27.51
N LEU A 51 9.33 3.96 -26.39
CA LEU A 51 8.13 3.14 -26.30
C LEU A 51 7.56 3.19 -24.89
N THR A 52 6.23 3.13 -24.78
CA THR A 52 5.54 2.89 -23.51
C THR A 52 4.79 1.58 -23.54
N SER A 53 4.68 0.91 -22.40
CA SER A 53 3.81 -0.25 -22.23
C SER A 53 3.03 -0.16 -20.92
N ILE A 54 1.82 -0.74 -20.92
CA ILE A 54 0.99 -0.84 -19.72
C ILE A 54 1.29 -2.17 -19.06
N GLY A 55 1.63 -2.13 -17.75
CA GLY A 55 1.62 -3.28 -16.87
C GLY A 55 0.22 -3.50 -16.27
N GLY A 56 0.04 -4.57 -15.53
CA GLY A 56 -1.14 -4.78 -14.68
C GLY A 56 -2.27 -5.60 -15.31
N LEU A 57 -2.97 -5.13 -16.32
CA LEU A 57 -4.13 -5.84 -16.90
C LEU A 57 -3.78 -6.94 -17.88
N ARG A 58 -2.77 -6.72 -18.70
CA ARG A 58 -2.37 -7.64 -19.76
C ARG A 58 -1.13 -8.45 -19.40
N GLU A 59 -0.22 -7.89 -18.62
CA GLU A 59 0.91 -8.61 -18.00
C GLU A 59 0.47 -9.20 -16.66
N THR A 60 -0.36 -10.21 -16.71
CA THR A 60 -1.22 -10.58 -15.60
C THR A 60 -0.51 -11.20 -14.42
N ASN A 61 0.65 -11.81 -14.59
CA ASN A 61 1.27 -12.52 -13.49
C ASN A 61 2.79 -12.58 -13.64
N VAL A 62 3.47 -11.87 -12.76
CA VAL A 62 4.93 -11.91 -12.63
C VAL A 62 5.35 -12.92 -11.55
N PRO A 63 6.59 -13.43 -11.57
CA PRO A 63 7.10 -14.31 -10.53
C PRO A 63 7.06 -13.63 -9.15
N SER A 64 6.49 -14.31 -8.17
CA SER A 64 6.49 -13.87 -6.78
C SER A 64 7.78 -14.30 -6.07
N ILE A 65 8.22 -13.50 -5.09
CA ILE A 65 9.31 -13.86 -4.16
C ILE A 65 9.01 -15.17 -3.39
N LEU A 66 7.74 -15.56 -3.30
CA LEU A 66 7.27 -16.80 -2.66
C LEU A 66 7.20 -17.99 -3.63
N GLY A 67 7.72 -17.87 -4.86
CA GLY A 67 7.72 -18.95 -5.86
C GLY A 67 6.40 -19.14 -6.62
N LYS A 68 5.33 -18.36 -6.29
CA LYS A 68 4.05 -18.33 -7.01
C LYS A 68 4.00 -17.13 -7.96
N LYS A 69 2.85 -16.87 -8.55
CA LYS A 69 2.61 -15.70 -9.37
C LYS A 69 1.96 -14.58 -8.53
N THR A 70 2.30 -13.34 -8.83
CA THR A 70 1.72 -12.12 -8.25
C THR A 70 1.52 -11.07 -9.32
N LYS A 71 0.89 -9.96 -8.98
CA LYS A 71 0.78 -8.80 -9.88
C LYS A 71 1.96 -7.88 -9.69
N SER A 72 2.43 -7.29 -10.80
CA SER A 72 3.38 -6.18 -10.76
C SER A 72 2.78 -4.98 -10.00
N LYS A 73 3.65 -4.18 -9.40
CA LYS A 73 3.30 -2.87 -8.84
C LYS A 73 3.38 -1.77 -9.90
N THR A 74 3.98 -2.07 -11.03
CA THR A 74 4.16 -1.15 -12.14
C THR A 74 2.92 -1.16 -13.02
N ASP A 75 2.27 -0.01 -13.12
CA ASP A 75 1.10 0.20 -13.98
C ASP A 75 1.53 0.69 -15.37
N LEU A 76 2.68 1.38 -15.48
CA LEU A 76 3.24 1.90 -16.72
C LEU A 76 4.76 1.69 -16.78
N LYS A 77 5.27 1.14 -17.89
CA LYS A 77 6.70 1.04 -18.21
C LYS A 77 7.03 1.97 -19.37
N ILE A 78 8.07 2.76 -19.22
CA ILE A 78 8.54 3.73 -20.21
C ILE A 78 9.97 3.35 -20.57
N PHE A 79 10.18 3.02 -21.84
CA PHE A 79 11.48 2.65 -22.38
C PHE A 79 12.11 3.85 -23.08
N CYS A 80 13.23 4.30 -22.57
CA CYS A 80 13.97 5.45 -23.10
C CYS A 80 14.98 5.04 -24.17
N ASN A 81 15.38 5.99 -25.00
CA ASN A 81 16.39 5.76 -26.03
C ASN A 81 17.79 5.52 -25.45
N SER A 82 18.07 6.02 -24.25
CA SER A 82 19.29 5.70 -23.49
C SER A 82 19.39 4.23 -23.04
N GLY A 83 18.31 3.45 -23.18
CA GLY A 83 18.19 2.10 -22.65
C GLY A 83 17.63 2.02 -21.23
N LYS A 84 17.42 3.16 -20.55
CA LYS A 84 16.75 3.20 -19.23
C LYS A 84 15.29 2.78 -19.39
N THR A 85 14.82 1.99 -18.43
CA THR A 85 13.39 1.72 -18.24
C THR A 85 12.92 2.44 -16.98
N ILE A 86 11.88 3.24 -17.09
CA ILE A 86 11.23 3.94 -15.98
C ILE A 86 9.92 3.22 -15.66
N THR A 87 9.70 2.95 -14.39
CA THR A 87 8.55 2.20 -13.90
C THR A 87 7.68 3.06 -12.99
N VAL A 88 6.38 3.14 -13.30
CA VAL A 88 5.46 4.06 -12.64
C VAL A 88 4.21 3.33 -12.15
N SER A 89 3.83 3.57 -10.90
CA SER A 89 2.51 3.21 -10.37
C SER A 89 1.56 4.39 -10.48
N ILE A 90 0.46 4.23 -11.21
CA ILE A 90 -0.53 5.29 -11.45
C ILE A 90 -1.61 5.23 -10.37
N LYS A 91 -1.95 6.39 -9.81
CA LYS A 91 -3.04 6.55 -8.84
C LYS A 91 -4.05 7.57 -9.37
N LYS A 92 -5.22 7.07 -9.76
CA LYS A 92 -6.35 7.91 -10.18
C LYS A 92 -7.00 8.65 -9.02
N SER A 93 -7.00 8.06 -7.83
CA SER A 93 -7.64 8.60 -6.62
C SER A 93 -6.60 9.17 -5.66
N LEU A 94 -6.96 10.24 -4.95
CA LEU A 94 -6.13 10.87 -3.92
C LEU A 94 -6.00 10.05 -2.62
N GLY A 95 -6.69 8.94 -2.53
CA GLY A 95 -6.61 7.96 -1.46
C GLY A 95 -7.18 6.64 -1.89
N GLY A 96 -6.68 5.56 -1.31
CA GLY A 96 -7.14 4.22 -1.63
C GLY A 96 -6.12 3.14 -1.29
N GLN A 97 -6.45 1.94 -1.67
CA GLN A 97 -5.61 0.78 -1.43
C GLN A 97 -4.36 0.82 -2.32
N VAL A 98 -3.18 0.67 -1.70
CA VAL A 98 -1.90 0.58 -2.40
C VAL A 98 -1.34 -0.84 -2.38
N TYR A 99 -1.54 -1.58 -1.29
CA TYR A 99 -1.11 -2.98 -1.16
C TYR A 99 -2.06 -3.73 -0.23
N PHE A 100 -2.31 -5.00 -0.52
CA PHE A 100 -3.07 -5.88 0.37
C PHE A 100 -2.51 -7.29 0.33
N VAL A 101 -2.51 -7.93 1.49
CA VAL A 101 -1.89 -9.25 1.67
C VAL A 101 -2.42 -9.92 2.94
N ARG A 102 -2.54 -11.23 2.95
CA ARG A 102 -2.85 -11.99 4.18
C ARG A 102 -1.69 -11.88 5.17
N ALA A 103 -1.99 -11.97 6.46
CA ALA A 103 -0.98 -11.78 7.51
C ALA A 103 0.21 -12.73 7.39
N GLU A 104 -0.02 -14.00 7.12
CA GLU A 104 1.03 -15.01 6.95
C GLU A 104 1.91 -14.68 5.73
N LEU A 105 1.28 -14.34 4.60
CA LEU A 105 2.01 -13.98 3.39
C LEU A 105 2.76 -12.65 3.52
N PHE A 106 2.22 -11.71 4.31
CA PHE A 106 2.93 -10.46 4.60
C PHE A 106 4.25 -10.75 5.32
N ILE A 107 4.22 -11.59 6.36
CA ILE A 107 5.41 -11.98 7.11
C ILE A 107 6.44 -12.62 6.16
N GLU A 108 6.03 -13.62 5.38
CA GLU A 108 6.92 -14.31 4.46
C GLU A 108 7.51 -13.41 3.37
N VAL A 109 6.68 -12.54 2.77
CA VAL A 109 7.11 -11.59 1.73
C VAL A 109 8.10 -10.59 2.30
N TYR A 110 7.80 -10.02 3.48
CA TYR A 110 8.69 -9.08 4.15
C TYR A 110 10.06 -9.72 4.44
N GLU A 111 10.06 -10.88 5.11
CA GLU A 111 11.29 -11.58 5.50
C GLU A 111 12.15 -11.95 4.29
N LYS A 112 11.52 -12.38 3.19
CA LYS A 112 12.26 -12.75 1.97
C LYS A 112 12.81 -11.54 1.22
N HIS A 113 12.07 -10.42 1.16
CA HIS A 113 12.56 -9.22 0.48
C HIS A 113 13.71 -8.56 1.21
N PHE A 114 13.63 -8.51 2.53
CA PHE A 114 14.61 -7.75 3.33
C PHE A 114 15.67 -8.61 4.01
N GLY A 115 15.58 -9.95 3.91
CA GLY A 115 16.52 -10.88 4.56
C GLY A 115 16.51 -10.79 6.09
N GLU A 116 15.42 -10.28 6.67
CA GLU A 116 15.29 -9.97 8.08
C GLU A 116 14.07 -10.67 8.66
N LYS A 117 14.23 -11.32 9.80
CA LYS A 117 13.13 -11.98 10.50
C LYS A 117 12.30 -10.98 11.29
N ILE A 118 10.99 -11.05 11.16
CA ILE A 118 10.07 -10.34 12.06
C ILE A 118 10.12 -11.07 13.43
N PRO A 119 10.33 -10.36 14.55
CA PRO A 119 10.34 -10.97 15.88
C PRO A 119 9.08 -11.80 16.16
N ALA A 120 9.21 -12.92 16.85
CA ALA A 120 8.11 -13.85 17.10
C ALA A 120 6.89 -13.18 17.77
N ASN A 121 7.13 -12.31 18.75
CA ASN A 121 6.07 -11.55 19.41
C ASN A 121 5.33 -10.63 18.43
N VAL A 122 6.07 -9.94 17.55
CA VAL A 122 5.48 -9.07 16.53
C VAL A 122 4.66 -9.89 15.52
N GLN A 123 5.18 -11.05 15.07
CA GLN A 123 4.41 -11.97 14.21
C GLN A 123 3.12 -12.42 14.90
N ARG A 124 3.20 -12.75 16.20
CA ARG A 124 2.05 -13.13 17.02
C ARG A 124 1.01 -11.99 17.07
N ALA A 125 1.44 -10.77 17.38
CA ALA A 125 0.58 -9.59 17.43
C ALA A 125 -0.09 -9.30 16.08
N ILE A 126 0.66 -9.38 14.97
CA ILE A 126 0.14 -9.24 13.61
C ILE A 126 -0.93 -10.29 13.32
N LYS A 127 -0.69 -11.56 13.65
CA LYS A 127 -1.66 -12.64 13.42
C LYS A 127 -2.94 -12.43 14.22
N LEU A 128 -2.85 -12.01 15.45
CA LEU A 128 -4.00 -11.68 16.29
C LEU A 128 -4.78 -10.48 15.73
N PHE A 129 -4.09 -9.42 15.39
CA PHE A 129 -4.73 -8.19 14.89
C PHE A 129 -5.42 -8.38 13.54
N TRP A 130 -4.87 -9.22 12.65
CA TRP A 130 -5.42 -9.50 11.31
C TRP A 130 -6.12 -10.85 11.17
N ALA A 131 -6.62 -11.41 12.28
CA ALA A 131 -7.50 -12.59 12.29
C ALA A 131 -6.88 -13.85 11.67
N SER A 132 -5.60 -14.09 11.87
CA SER A 132 -4.91 -15.30 11.40
C SER A 132 -4.34 -16.17 12.54
N ALA A 133 -4.65 -15.83 13.80
CA ALA A 133 -4.33 -16.65 14.96
C ALA A 133 -5.50 -17.56 15.32
N ASP A 134 -5.23 -18.83 15.58
CA ASP A 134 -6.25 -19.85 15.83
C ASP A 134 -6.99 -19.64 17.16
N ASP A 135 -6.30 -19.15 18.18
CA ASP A 135 -6.82 -18.88 19.52
C ASP A 135 -7.43 -17.48 19.70
N ALA A 136 -7.54 -16.71 18.62
CA ALA A 136 -8.10 -15.35 18.66
C ALA A 136 -9.53 -15.30 19.25
N ALA A 137 -10.36 -16.33 18.98
CA ALA A 137 -11.71 -16.41 19.49
C ALA A 137 -11.74 -16.51 21.03
N GLU A 138 -10.87 -17.33 21.60
CA GLU A 138 -10.75 -17.49 23.05
C GLU A 138 -10.28 -16.21 23.73
N ILE A 139 -9.31 -15.53 23.11
CA ILE A 139 -8.80 -14.24 23.61
C ILE A 139 -9.90 -13.17 23.59
N ILE A 140 -10.69 -13.10 22.50
CA ILE A 140 -11.81 -12.16 22.40
C ILE A 140 -12.85 -12.44 23.48
N GLU A 141 -13.17 -13.70 23.75
CA GLU A 141 -14.14 -14.07 24.77
C GLU A 141 -13.71 -13.63 26.17
N LYS A 142 -12.43 -13.72 26.48
CA LYS A 142 -11.88 -13.33 27.81
C LYS A 142 -11.64 -11.82 27.93
N HIS A 143 -11.16 -11.17 26.91
CA HIS A 143 -10.60 -9.81 26.95
C HIS A 143 -11.34 -8.82 26.05
N GLY A 144 -12.28 -9.28 25.21
CA GLY A 144 -13.06 -8.41 24.31
C GLY A 144 -13.95 -7.44 25.08
N ASP A 145 -14.10 -6.23 24.57
CA ASP A 145 -14.98 -5.22 25.16
C ASP A 145 -16.45 -5.56 24.89
N LYS A 146 -17.11 -6.19 25.87
CA LYS A 146 -18.51 -6.56 25.83
C LYS A 146 -19.46 -5.37 26.08
N ALA A 147 -18.94 -4.24 26.56
CA ALA A 147 -19.74 -3.04 26.82
C ALA A 147 -20.17 -2.35 25.52
N ASP A 148 -19.37 -2.46 24.45
CA ASP A 148 -19.76 -2.07 23.10
C ASP A 148 -20.19 -3.30 22.30
N ALA A 149 -21.46 -3.70 22.42
CA ALA A 149 -22.01 -4.88 21.76
C ALA A 149 -21.75 -4.91 20.26
N LYS A 150 -21.85 -3.76 19.57
CA LYS A 150 -21.64 -3.71 18.11
C LYS A 150 -20.18 -3.97 17.73
N SER A 151 -19.23 -3.36 18.44
CA SER A 151 -17.80 -3.59 18.22
C SER A 151 -17.41 -5.00 18.63
N TYR A 152 -17.95 -5.51 19.75
CA TYR A 152 -17.73 -6.87 20.20
C TYR A 152 -18.27 -7.91 19.21
N ASP A 153 -19.52 -7.78 18.72
CA ASP A 153 -20.11 -8.67 17.72
C ASP A 153 -19.28 -8.69 16.42
N LEU A 154 -18.78 -7.54 15.98
CA LEU A 154 -17.90 -7.45 14.82
C LEU A 154 -16.58 -8.17 15.06
N GLN A 155 -16.01 -8.00 16.23
CA GLN A 155 -14.74 -8.59 16.64
C GLN A 155 -14.84 -10.13 16.68
N VAL A 156 -15.85 -10.66 17.36
CA VAL A 156 -16.13 -12.11 17.42
C VAL A 156 -16.32 -12.69 16.02
N ARG A 157 -17.16 -12.07 15.19
CA ARG A 157 -17.40 -12.53 13.82
C ARG A 157 -16.14 -12.50 12.96
N ARG A 158 -15.25 -11.52 13.16
CA ARG A 158 -14.01 -11.37 12.40
C ARG A 158 -12.87 -12.19 12.93
N LYS A 159 -12.92 -12.58 14.22
CA LYS A 159 -11.81 -13.21 14.93
C LYS A 159 -10.51 -12.40 14.90
N SER A 160 -10.65 -11.06 14.88
CA SER A 160 -9.52 -10.13 14.90
C SER A 160 -9.53 -9.32 16.19
N LEU A 161 -8.40 -9.25 16.86
CA LEU A 161 -8.27 -8.41 18.03
C LEU A 161 -8.10 -6.96 17.56
N ASN A 162 -8.97 -6.07 18.02
CA ASN A 162 -8.71 -4.64 17.91
C ASN A 162 -7.63 -4.20 18.90
N ALA A 163 -7.19 -2.95 18.81
CA ALA A 163 -6.17 -2.41 19.71
C ALA A 163 -6.55 -2.52 21.19
N THR A 164 -7.81 -2.27 21.53
CA THR A 164 -8.32 -2.35 22.91
C THR A 164 -8.20 -3.77 23.45
N THR A 165 -8.69 -4.76 22.71
CA THR A 165 -8.63 -6.17 23.13
C THR A 165 -7.20 -6.70 23.15
N LEU A 166 -6.37 -6.33 22.18
CA LEU A 166 -4.96 -6.75 22.16
C LEU A 166 -4.19 -6.17 23.36
N LYS A 167 -4.43 -4.90 23.71
CA LYS A 167 -3.84 -4.27 24.91
C LYS A 167 -4.32 -4.92 26.21
N ALA A 168 -5.60 -5.29 26.29
CA ALA A 168 -6.16 -5.95 27.46
C ALA A 168 -5.64 -7.39 27.62
N TYR A 169 -5.36 -8.07 26.52
CA TYR A 169 -4.76 -9.39 26.51
C TYR A 169 -3.27 -9.35 26.85
N ASP A 170 -2.51 -8.56 26.08
CA ASP A 170 -1.08 -8.37 26.27
C ASP A 170 -0.64 -7.02 25.70
N LYS A 171 -0.43 -6.05 26.58
CA LYS A 171 0.00 -4.70 26.20
C LYS A 171 1.38 -4.70 25.56
N ASN A 172 2.28 -5.58 25.98
CA ASN A 172 3.64 -5.62 25.45
C ASN A 172 3.63 -6.09 23.99
N LEU A 173 2.84 -7.11 23.64
CA LEU A 173 2.65 -7.54 22.26
C LEU A 173 2.16 -6.39 21.37
N TYR A 174 1.21 -5.61 21.86
CA TYR A 174 0.68 -4.46 21.13
C TYR A 174 1.76 -3.37 20.93
N ASP A 175 2.46 -2.99 21.99
CA ASP A 175 3.49 -1.96 21.95
C ASP A 175 4.68 -2.38 21.09
N GLU A 176 5.11 -3.64 21.16
CA GLU A 176 6.17 -4.20 20.31
C GLU A 176 5.77 -4.17 18.83
N MET A 177 4.53 -4.52 18.49
CA MET A 177 4.02 -4.44 17.12
C MET A 177 4.07 -3.00 16.60
N LEU A 178 3.57 -2.02 17.37
CA LEU A 178 3.59 -0.61 16.95
C LEU A 178 5.02 -0.10 16.80
N THR A 179 5.90 -0.43 17.74
CA THR A 179 7.32 -0.06 17.67
C THR A 179 7.98 -0.64 16.44
N TRP A 180 7.67 -1.90 16.12
CA TRP A 180 8.19 -2.54 14.92
C TRP A 180 7.72 -1.84 13.65
N PHE A 181 6.41 -1.54 13.51
CA PHE A 181 5.88 -0.79 12.37
C PHE A 181 6.55 0.59 12.23
N THR A 182 6.80 1.28 13.35
CA THR A 182 7.48 2.58 13.39
C THR A 182 8.92 2.47 12.89
N ASN A 183 9.68 1.53 13.44
CA ASN A 183 11.10 1.36 13.12
C ASN A 183 11.33 0.84 11.70
N HIS A 184 10.29 0.26 11.07
CA HIS A 184 10.38 -0.30 9.71
C HIS A 184 9.60 0.53 8.69
N ALA A 185 9.33 1.80 8.98
CA ALA A 185 8.55 2.69 8.11
C ALA A 185 9.09 2.76 6.68
N TYR A 186 10.41 2.84 6.48
CA TYR A 186 11.04 2.79 5.16
C TYR A 186 10.70 1.50 4.41
N LYS A 187 10.98 0.34 5.03
CA LYS A 187 10.75 -0.98 4.42
C LYS A 187 9.28 -1.22 4.12
N LEU A 188 8.39 -0.80 5.01
CA LEU A 188 6.94 -0.91 4.82
C LEU A 188 6.44 -0.02 3.67
N THR A 189 6.95 1.21 3.56
CA THR A 189 6.64 2.12 2.45
C THR A 189 7.12 1.51 1.13
N LYS A 190 8.37 1.05 1.08
CA LYS A 190 8.96 0.40 -0.10
C LYS A 190 8.21 -0.86 -0.51
N LEU A 191 7.83 -1.71 0.46
CA LEU A 191 7.03 -2.90 0.20
C LEU A 191 5.67 -2.53 -0.41
N ALA A 192 4.98 -1.54 0.18
CA ALA A 192 3.64 -1.15 -0.24
C ALA A 192 3.61 -0.49 -1.62
N PHE A 193 4.54 0.42 -1.93
CA PHE A 193 4.52 1.20 -3.17
C PHE A 193 5.35 0.59 -4.29
N THR A 194 6.51 0.00 -3.97
CA THR A 194 7.51 -0.43 -4.96
C THR A 194 7.40 -1.92 -5.27
N MET A 195 7.54 -2.77 -4.26
CA MET A 195 7.87 -4.20 -4.45
C MET A 195 6.64 -5.09 -4.51
N GLY A 196 5.68 -4.90 -3.59
CA GLY A 196 4.64 -5.88 -3.35
C GLY A 196 5.23 -7.26 -3.07
N ALA A 197 4.76 -8.29 -3.78
CA ALA A 197 5.34 -9.63 -3.72
C ALA A 197 6.14 -10.00 -4.99
N ALA A 198 6.41 -9.05 -5.89
CA ALA A 198 7.15 -9.32 -7.12
C ALA A 198 8.64 -9.57 -6.84
N LYS A 199 9.18 -10.67 -7.39
CA LYS A 199 10.57 -11.08 -7.20
C LYS A 199 11.56 -10.22 -7.99
N ASP A 200 11.21 -9.88 -9.24
CA ASP A 200 12.11 -9.18 -10.15
C ASP A 200 12.03 -7.67 -9.93
N PRO A 201 13.16 -6.98 -9.65
CA PRO A 201 13.21 -5.52 -9.55
C PRO A 201 12.67 -4.77 -10.79
N LYS A 202 12.69 -5.38 -11.96
CA LYS A 202 12.09 -4.80 -13.19
C LYS A 202 10.57 -4.65 -13.11
N GLU A 203 9.94 -5.30 -12.13
CA GLU A 203 8.50 -5.21 -11.85
C GLU A 203 8.19 -4.26 -10.67
N TRP A 204 9.20 -3.60 -10.13
CA TRP A 204 9.06 -2.65 -9.02
C TRP A 204 8.86 -1.24 -9.56
N SER A 205 7.95 -0.47 -8.94
CA SER A 205 7.75 0.92 -9.31
C SER A 205 8.81 1.83 -8.71
N GLU A 206 9.40 2.70 -9.55
CA GLU A 206 10.31 3.77 -9.12
C GLU A 206 9.54 5.03 -8.72
N PHE A 207 8.40 5.29 -9.39
CA PHE A 207 7.58 6.48 -9.18
C PHE A 207 6.14 6.12 -8.85
N VAL A 208 5.48 6.96 -8.08
CA VAL A 208 4.03 7.01 -7.97
C VAL A 208 3.51 8.29 -8.60
N TRP A 209 2.53 8.16 -9.50
CA TRP A 209 1.97 9.27 -10.24
C TRP A 209 0.48 9.41 -9.94
N TYR A 210 0.12 10.51 -9.30
CA TYR A 210 -1.26 10.90 -9.07
C TYR A 210 -1.75 11.70 -10.26
N ILE A 211 -2.48 11.04 -11.15
CA ILE A 211 -3.06 11.65 -12.35
C ILE A 211 -4.43 11.05 -12.64
N ASN A 212 -5.40 11.91 -12.97
CA ASN A 212 -6.76 11.51 -13.29
C ASN A 212 -7.26 12.20 -14.55
N LEU A 213 -7.13 11.53 -15.68
CA LEU A 213 -7.60 12.00 -16.99
C LEU A 213 -9.09 11.75 -17.24
N LEU A 214 -9.77 11.02 -16.34
CA LEU A 214 -11.20 10.66 -16.45
C LEU A 214 -12.10 11.43 -15.49
N GLY A 215 -11.53 12.25 -14.63
CA GLY A 215 -12.25 12.95 -13.54
C GLY A 215 -12.15 14.45 -13.64
N LYS A 216 -12.73 15.10 -12.63
CA LYS A 216 -12.74 16.55 -12.50
C LYS A 216 -11.61 17.13 -11.64
N ASN A 217 -10.74 16.28 -11.07
CA ASN A 217 -9.59 16.75 -10.31
C ASN A 217 -8.40 16.91 -11.26
N ASP A 218 -7.80 18.08 -11.22
CA ASP A 218 -6.66 18.46 -12.05
C ASP A 218 -5.31 18.03 -11.43
N THR A 219 -5.33 16.97 -10.60
CA THR A 219 -4.10 16.48 -9.98
C THR A 219 -3.22 15.82 -11.03
N ASP A 220 -2.01 16.30 -11.16
CA ASP A 220 -0.94 15.76 -12.00
C ASP A 220 0.39 15.90 -11.24
N GLU A 221 0.60 15.01 -10.25
CA GLU A 221 1.78 15.04 -9.41
C GLU A 221 2.48 13.67 -9.41
N ILE A 222 3.79 13.69 -9.63
CA ILE A 222 4.63 12.49 -9.64
C ILE A 222 5.72 12.61 -8.58
N PHE A 223 5.89 11.55 -7.82
CA PHE A 223 6.86 11.47 -6.73
C PHE A 223 7.78 10.26 -6.91
N PRO A 224 9.11 10.41 -6.73
CA PRO A 224 9.99 9.28 -6.52
C PRO A 224 9.54 8.53 -5.26
N ILE A 225 9.37 7.22 -5.34
CA ILE A 225 8.94 6.44 -4.17
C ILE A 225 10.03 6.42 -3.09
N GLU A 226 11.29 6.53 -3.48
CA GLU A 226 12.41 6.60 -2.55
C GLU A 226 12.31 7.83 -1.64
N ASP A 227 11.92 9.00 -2.19
CA ASP A 227 11.72 10.22 -1.39
C ASP A 227 10.61 10.03 -0.34
N ILE A 228 9.54 9.32 -0.71
CA ILE A 228 8.47 8.96 0.24
C ILE A 228 8.99 8.03 1.33
N CYS A 229 9.85 7.05 0.97
CA CYS A 229 10.47 6.14 1.93
C CYS A 229 11.36 6.87 2.93
N ASP A 230 12.21 7.78 2.45
CA ASP A 230 13.11 8.58 3.27
C ASP A 230 12.36 9.56 4.18
N ALA A 231 11.34 10.21 3.64
CA ALA A 231 10.47 11.08 4.43
C ALA A 231 9.70 10.31 5.51
N ALA A 232 9.21 9.11 5.19
CA ALA A 232 8.52 8.25 6.14
C ALA A 232 9.39 7.90 7.35
N VAL A 233 10.70 7.67 7.16
CA VAL A 233 11.64 7.41 8.26
C VAL A 233 11.80 8.63 9.17
N LYS A 234 11.88 9.82 8.60
CA LYS A 234 12.07 11.07 9.36
C LYS A 234 10.88 11.34 10.28
N VAL A 235 9.66 11.16 9.76
CA VAL A 235 8.43 11.32 10.55
C VAL A 235 8.27 10.19 11.57
N ALA A 236 8.54 8.94 11.20
CA ALA A 236 8.44 7.79 12.10
C ALA A 236 9.33 7.91 13.35
N ARG A 237 10.47 8.56 13.23
CA ARG A 237 11.35 8.84 14.38
C ARG A 237 10.82 9.91 15.34
N ARG A 238 9.88 10.75 14.92
CA ARG A 238 9.31 11.86 15.67
C ARG A 238 7.96 11.56 16.28
N GLU A 239 7.20 10.64 15.67
CA GLU A 239 5.83 10.33 16.05
C GLU A 239 5.67 8.85 16.34
N THR A 240 4.88 8.53 17.35
CA THR A 240 4.41 7.18 17.58
C THR A 240 3.21 6.92 16.67
N PHE A 241 3.16 5.76 16.03
CA PHE A 241 1.98 5.33 15.29
C PHE A 241 0.86 4.97 16.26
N TYR A 242 -0.32 5.50 16.00
CA TYR A 242 -1.50 5.22 16.81
C TYR A 242 -2.41 4.21 16.13
N GLY A 243 -2.66 3.09 16.78
CA GLY A 243 -3.64 2.13 16.34
C GLY A 243 -4.98 2.41 16.98
N ASP A 244 -5.72 3.44 16.56
CA ASP A 244 -6.96 3.73 17.28
C ASP A 244 -8.05 4.51 16.55
N ARG A 245 -8.11 4.41 15.24
CA ARG A 245 -9.30 4.92 14.54
C ARG A 245 -10.33 3.81 14.37
N ASN A 246 -11.62 4.15 14.53
CA ASN A 246 -12.76 3.25 14.28
C ASN A 246 -12.73 1.96 15.11
N GLY A 247 -12.55 2.05 16.40
CA GLY A 247 -12.51 0.90 17.30
C GLY A 247 -11.17 0.17 17.31
N GLY A 248 -10.08 0.84 16.89
CA GLY A 248 -8.74 0.30 17.03
C GLY A 248 -8.41 -0.81 16.02
N THR A 249 -8.98 -0.77 14.81
CA THR A 249 -8.70 -1.74 13.74
C THR A 249 -7.77 -1.21 12.66
N THR A 250 -7.16 -0.04 12.90
CA THR A 250 -6.33 0.69 11.93
C THR A 250 -5.04 1.16 12.60
N ILE A 251 -3.91 0.91 11.98
CA ILE A 251 -2.61 1.48 12.37
C ILE A 251 -2.27 2.62 11.41
N GLN A 252 -1.97 3.80 11.95
CA GLN A 252 -1.57 4.95 11.16
C GLN A 252 -0.14 4.76 10.64
N LEU A 253 0.08 5.13 9.38
CA LEU A 253 1.38 5.11 8.73
C LEU A 253 1.71 6.52 8.20
N PRO A 254 2.97 6.89 7.99
CA PRO A 254 3.34 8.20 7.48
C PRO A 254 2.63 8.54 6.17
N PHE A 255 2.54 7.59 5.25
CA PHE A 255 1.91 7.77 3.92
C PHE A 255 0.40 7.49 3.90
N GLY A 256 -0.19 7.05 5.00
CA GLY A 256 -1.60 6.64 5.03
C GLY A 256 -1.95 5.83 6.27
N PHE A 257 -2.38 4.58 6.08
CA PHE A 257 -2.70 3.67 7.17
C PHE A 257 -2.76 2.21 6.69
N VAL A 258 -2.69 1.27 7.61
CA VAL A 258 -3.01 -0.13 7.38
C VAL A 258 -4.20 -0.54 8.24
N GLN A 259 -5.19 -1.16 7.61
CA GLN A 259 -6.41 -1.62 8.29
C GLN A 259 -6.66 -3.10 8.06
N TRP A 260 -7.50 -3.67 8.94
CA TRP A 260 -8.05 -5.00 8.74
C TRP A 260 -9.17 -4.99 7.69
N HIS A 261 -9.10 -5.87 6.71
CA HIS A 261 -10.20 -6.18 5.82
C HIS A 261 -10.11 -7.62 5.32
N GLN A 262 -11.15 -8.43 5.60
CA GLN A 262 -11.23 -9.82 5.14
C GLN A 262 -9.96 -10.66 5.43
N ARG A 263 -9.43 -10.57 6.64
CA ARG A 263 -8.18 -11.23 7.07
C ARG A 263 -6.93 -10.82 6.29
N GLN A 264 -6.92 -9.61 5.77
CA GLN A 264 -5.80 -9.03 5.03
C GLN A 264 -5.35 -7.73 5.66
N LEU A 265 -4.03 -7.50 5.64
CA LEU A 265 -3.47 -6.18 5.81
C LEU A 265 -3.77 -5.38 4.54
N GLN A 266 -4.56 -4.35 4.66
CA GLN A 266 -4.80 -3.40 3.57
C GLN A 266 -4.07 -2.11 3.86
N PHE A 267 -2.99 -1.88 3.12
CA PHE A 267 -2.26 -0.61 3.13
C PHE A 267 -2.97 0.39 2.23
N HIS A 268 -3.31 1.53 2.79
CA HIS A 268 -3.93 2.64 2.10
C HIS A 268 -2.97 3.82 2.02
N HIS A 269 -2.95 4.48 0.88
CA HIS A 269 -2.24 5.74 0.68
C HIS A 269 -3.19 6.92 0.86
N SER A 270 -2.61 8.09 1.15
CA SER A 270 -3.27 9.38 1.11
C SER A 270 -2.34 10.37 0.43
N TYR A 271 -2.79 10.94 -0.70
CA TYR A 271 -2.07 11.97 -1.44
C TYR A 271 -1.67 13.14 -0.54
N TYR A 272 -2.62 13.66 0.25
CA TYR A 272 -2.37 14.79 1.15
C TYR A 272 -1.32 14.48 2.22
N LYS A 273 -1.32 13.25 2.76
CA LYS A 273 -0.27 12.84 3.69
C LYS A 273 1.09 12.76 3.02
N ILE A 274 1.15 12.28 1.78
CA ILE A 274 2.40 12.21 1.02
C ILE A 274 2.92 13.62 0.73
N CYS A 275 2.07 14.54 0.29
CA CYS A 275 2.47 15.94 0.11
C CYS A 275 3.01 16.55 1.40
N SER A 276 2.28 16.44 2.51
CA SER A 276 2.77 16.91 3.82
C SER A 276 4.06 16.25 4.27
N LEU A 277 4.26 14.99 3.92
CA LEU A 277 5.45 14.23 4.24
C LEU A 277 6.68 14.79 3.50
N LEU A 278 6.50 15.12 2.22
CA LEU A 278 7.56 15.62 1.35
C LEU A 278 7.87 17.10 1.58
N GLU A 279 6.93 17.90 2.06
CA GLU A 279 7.15 19.29 2.50
C GLU A 279 8.07 19.39 3.73
N VAL A 280 8.28 18.30 4.46
CA VAL A 280 9.19 18.21 5.60
C VAL A 280 10.64 17.93 5.16
N LEU A 281 10.86 17.63 3.89
CA LEU A 281 12.19 17.46 3.27
C LEU A 281 12.78 18.80 2.85
#